data_a82c4894de32c857ab5089149cc815f3
#
_entry.id   a82c4894de32c857ab5089149cc815f3
#
_cell.length_a   1.000
_cell.length_b   1.000
_cell.length_c   1.000
_cell.angle_alpha   90.00
_cell.angle_beta   90.00
_cell.angle_gamma   90.00
#
_symmetry.space_group_name_H-M   'P 1'
#
loop_
_entity.id
_entity.type
_entity.pdbx_description
1 polymer ?
#
loop_
_entity_poly.entity_id
_entity_poly.type
_entity_poly.pdbx_seq_one_letter_code
_entity_poly.pdbx_strand_id
1 'polypeptide(L)'
;PPRIIRASPEGAEGSKLMIRVCRVLAVVLMLFGCASAPEVSTDVAPGVDLSAFRSFGFEKRLAEDADGFASLTSQRLKAAVTREMEKRGYVLVEDDPDLLVNVSTGLQDRSRIVPGPAPFAPWGVRRGIYGPGPWGWPGGAWDRVETFSEGTVNIALIARSQRQMVWQGIAISETADRFGRVAPEQLDASVAAVFERFPFRAGRG
;
A
#
# COMPACT_ATOMS: atom_id res chain seq x y z
N PRO A 1 21.26 0.15 -72.02
CA PRO A 1 20.03 0.17 -71.25
C PRO A 1 20.38 0.00 -69.75
N PRO A 2 19.92 0.88 -68.85
CA PRO A 2 20.20 0.78 -67.43
C PRO A 2 19.33 -0.35 -66.77
N ARG A 3 20.00 -1.20 -65.99
CA ARG A 3 19.36 -2.19 -65.15
C ARG A 3 18.68 -1.52 -63.97
N ILE A 4 17.37 -1.61 -63.89
CA ILE A 4 16.57 -1.18 -62.70
C ILE A 4 16.73 -2.28 -61.65
N ILE A 5 17.42 -1.94 -60.56
CA ILE A 5 17.52 -2.82 -59.37
C ILE A 5 16.20 -2.65 -58.60
N ARG A 6 15.44 -3.72 -58.60
CA ARG A 6 14.17 -3.83 -57.86
C ARG A 6 14.52 -4.11 -56.39
N ALA A 7 14.30 -3.11 -55.50
CA ALA A 7 14.48 -3.31 -54.06
C ALA A 7 13.37 -4.27 -53.53
N SER A 8 13.78 -5.29 -52.81
CA SER A 8 12.91 -6.28 -52.20
C SER A 8 12.15 -5.68 -50.99
N PRO A 9 10.85 -5.97 -50.82
CA PRO A 9 10.00 -5.39 -49.77
C PRO A 9 10.11 -6.05 -48.39
N GLU A 10 11.16 -6.81 -48.09
CA GLU A 10 11.27 -7.58 -46.85
C GLU A 10 11.52 -6.76 -45.59
N GLY A 11 11.89 -5.48 -45.70
CA GLY A 11 12.13 -4.62 -44.51
C GLY A 11 10.90 -4.01 -43.86
N ALA A 12 9.74 -4.03 -44.54
CA ALA A 12 8.56 -3.30 -44.06
C ALA A 12 7.67 -4.08 -43.08
N GLU A 13 7.73 -5.41 -43.08
CA GLU A 13 6.92 -6.25 -42.19
C GLU A 13 7.50 -6.32 -40.77
N GLY A 14 8.84 -6.42 -40.63
CA GLY A 14 9.50 -6.42 -39.35
C GLY A 14 9.30 -5.12 -38.56
N SER A 15 9.28 -3.98 -39.27
CA SER A 15 9.01 -2.67 -38.65
C SER A 15 7.59 -2.55 -38.11
N LYS A 16 6.59 -3.07 -38.82
CA LYS A 16 5.19 -3.04 -38.39
C LYS A 16 4.93 -3.95 -37.19
N LEU A 17 5.60 -5.10 -37.13
CA LEU A 17 5.50 -6.02 -35.99
C LEU A 17 6.12 -5.39 -34.74
N MET A 18 7.27 -4.77 -34.87
CA MET A 18 7.95 -4.11 -33.77
C MET A 18 7.14 -2.94 -33.20
N ILE A 19 6.51 -2.14 -34.04
CA ILE A 19 5.60 -1.05 -33.65
C ILE A 19 4.37 -1.59 -32.93
N ARG A 20 3.80 -2.72 -33.37
CA ARG A 20 2.67 -3.38 -32.70
C ARG A 20 3.06 -3.91 -31.33
N VAL A 21 4.19 -4.55 -31.21
CA VAL A 21 4.71 -5.05 -29.92
C VAL A 21 4.99 -3.91 -28.94
N CYS A 22 5.62 -2.82 -29.41
CA CYS A 22 5.85 -1.63 -28.57
C CYS A 22 4.53 -0.96 -28.13
N ARG A 23 3.50 -0.91 -28.99
CA ARG A 23 2.19 -0.38 -28.60
C ARG A 23 1.49 -1.26 -27.57
N VAL A 24 1.52 -2.56 -27.72
CA VAL A 24 0.95 -3.50 -26.74
C VAL A 24 1.69 -3.40 -25.42
N LEU A 25 3.03 -3.31 -25.43
CA LEU A 25 3.83 -3.15 -24.23
C LEU A 25 3.54 -1.81 -23.53
N ALA A 26 3.37 -0.72 -24.29
CA ALA A 26 3.02 0.59 -23.75
C ALA A 26 1.60 0.62 -23.13
N VAL A 27 0.64 -0.09 -23.71
CA VAL A 27 -0.73 -0.22 -23.17
C VAL A 27 -0.71 -1.06 -21.88
N VAL A 28 0.08 -2.13 -21.84
CA VAL A 28 0.23 -2.97 -20.64
C VAL A 28 0.90 -2.19 -19.50
N LEU A 29 1.89 -1.33 -19.80
CA LEU A 29 2.49 -0.45 -18.77
C LEU A 29 1.52 0.61 -18.22
N MET A 30 0.55 1.06 -19.00
CA MET A 30 -0.45 2.03 -18.53
C MET A 30 -1.56 1.41 -17.67
N LEU A 31 -1.68 0.08 -17.64
CA LEU A 31 -2.66 -0.65 -16.82
C LEU A 31 -2.20 -0.90 -15.36
N PHE A 32 -0.97 -0.57 -15.01
CA PHE A 32 -0.56 -0.50 -13.60
C PHE A 32 -1.20 0.74 -12.96
N GLY A 33 -2.49 0.59 -12.67
CA GLY A 33 -3.31 1.62 -12.04
C GLY A 33 -2.70 2.06 -10.71
N CYS A 34 -2.77 3.35 -10.43
CA CYS A 34 -2.41 3.97 -9.17
C CYS A 34 -3.27 3.40 -8.04
N ALA A 35 -2.85 2.30 -7.43
CA ALA A 35 -3.26 2.00 -6.07
C ALA A 35 -2.57 3.04 -5.19
N SER A 36 -3.33 3.80 -4.40
CA SER A 36 -2.75 4.74 -3.44
C SER A 36 -1.81 3.98 -2.53
N ALA A 37 -0.53 4.38 -2.52
CA ALA A 37 0.46 3.76 -1.64
C ALA A 37 0.05 3.99 -0.17
N PRO A 38 0.19 2.98 0.69
CA PRO A 38 -0.09 3.13 2.11
C PRO A 38 0.82 4.19 2.74
N GLU A 39 0.30 4.95 3.70
CA GLU A 39 1.11 5.81 4.54
C GLU A 39 1.86 4.94 5.54
N VAL A 40 3.19 5.03 5.55
CA VAL A 40 4.04 4.17 6.38
C VAL A 40 4.82 5.01 7.39
N SER A 41 4.82 4.56 8.65
CA SER A 41 5.68 5.05 9.72
C SER A 41 6.47 3.91 10.33
N THR A 42 7.73 4.15 10.66
CA THR A 42 8.60 3.14 11.31
C THR A 42 9.38 3.78 12.45
N ASP A 43 9.61 3.00 13.49
CA ASP A 43 10.39 3.40 14.64
C ASP A 43 11.36 2.29 15.05
N VAL A 44 12.55 2.66 15.52
CA VAL A 44 13.63 1.76 15.92
C VAL A 44 14.09 2.14 17.31
N ALA A 45 14.23 1.16 18.20
CA ALA A 45 14.75 1.42 19.53
C ALA A 45 16.19 1.93 19.47
N PRO A 46 16.53 2.98 20.24
CA PRO A 46 17.87 3.54 20.24
C PRO A 46 18.94 2.52 20.64
N GLY A 47 20.04 2.49 19.88
CA GLY A 47 21.19 1.64 20.18
C GLY A 47 21.03 0.16 19.86
N VAL A 48 19.92 -0.24 19.21
CA VAL A 48 19.72 -1.63 18.79
C VAL A 48 20.19 -1.81 17.35
N ASP A 49 21.06 -2.81 17.17
CA ASP A 49 21.43 -3.29 15.83
C ASP A 49 20.63 -4.55 15.48
N LEU A 50 19.64 -4.39 14.64
CA LEU A 50 18.79 -5.49 14.17
C LEU A 50 19.54 -6.46 13.27
N SER A 51 20.69 -6.08 12.69
CA SER A 51 21.50 -6.98 11.87
C SER A 51 22.21 -8.05 12.69
N ALA A 52 22.32 -7.88 14.01
CA ALA A 52 22.90 -8.89 14.92
C ALA A 52 21.99 -10.12 15.07
N PHE A 53 20.69 -9.98 14.86
CA PHE A 53 19.73 -11.08 14.94
C PHE A 53 19.73 -11.88 13.63
N ARG A 54 19.43 -13.18 13.72
CA ARG A 54 19.45 -14.11 12.58
C ARG A 54 18.14 -14.84 12.38
N SER A 55 17.41 -15.06 13.46
CA SER A 55 16.18 -15.83 13.46
C SER A 55 14.99 -15.01 13.93
N PHE A 56 13.82 -15.39 13.46
CA PHE A 56 12.56 -14.82 13.91
C PHE A 56 11.49 -15.91 14.05
N GLY A 57 10.51 -15.64 14.88
CA GLY A 57 9.32 -16.46 15.04
C GLY A 57 8.14 -15.59 15.37
N PHE A 58 6.94 -16.14 15.32
CA PHE A 58 5.73 -15.39 15.64
C PHE A 58 5.32 -15.61 17.09
N GLU A 59 4.68 -14.63 17.69
CA GLU A 59 3.99 -14.83 18.95
C GLU A 59 2.92 -15.93 18.80
N LYS A 60 2.74 -16.71 19.86
CA LYS A 60 1.82 -17.86 19.87
C LYS A 60 0.38 -17.44 19.59
N ARG A 61 0.00 -16.24 20.00
CA ARG A 61 -1.33 -15.64 19.72
C ARG A 61 -1.13 -14.28 19.10
N LEU A 62 -1.56 -14.14 17.87
CA LEU A 62 -1.70 -12.81 17.26
C LEU A 62 -3.04 -12.19 17.72
N ALA A 63 -3.13 -10.86 17.70
CA ALA A 63 -4.35 -10.15 18.07
C ALA A 63 -5.57 -10.53 17.21
N GLU A 64 -5.32 -11.01 15.99
CA GLU A 64 -6.33 -11.45 15.02
C GLU A 64 -6.87 -12.87 15.29
N ASP A 65 -6.24 -13.61 16.21
CA ASP A 65 -6.62 -15.00 16.49
C ASP A 65 -7.73 -15.02 17.54
N ALA A 66 -8.90 -15.53 17.18
CA ALA A 66 -10.04 -15.70 18.07
C ALA A 66 -10.08 -17.15 18.58
N ASP A 67 -10.35 -17.33 19.87
CA ASP A 67 -10.60 -18.63 20.54
C ASP A 67 -9.57 -19.74 20.25
N GLY A 68 -8.33 -19.33 19.94
CA GLY A 68 -7.24 -20.28 19.67
C GLY A 68 -7.15 -20.75 18.22
N PHE A 69 -8.00 -20.21 17.33
CA PHE A 69 -7.94 -20.50 15.90
C PHE A 69 -7.26 -19.35 15.17
N ALA A 70 -6.28 -19.69 14.31
CA ALA A 70 -5.64 -18.72 13.43
C ALA A 70 -6.63 -18.23 12.37
N SER A 71 -6.90 -16.92 12.33
CA SER A 71 -7.75 -16.33 11.32
C SER A 71 -7.10 -16.39 9.92
N LEU A 72 -7.90 -16.29 8.86
CA LEU A 72 -7.35 -16.21 7.50
C LEU A 72 -6.47 -14.96 7.34
N THR A 73 -6.80 -13.89 8.02
CA THR A 73 -6.03 -12.64 8.03
C THR A 73 -4.66 -12.86 8.70
N SER A 74 -4.62 -13.50 9.87
CA SER A 74 -3.36 -13.78 10.56
C SER A 74 -2.46 -14.73 9.75
N GLN A 75 -3.03 -15.74 9.10
CA GLN A 75 -2.27 -16.63 8.22
C GLN A 75 -1.62 -15.88 7.05
N ARG A 76 -2.35 -14.97 6.40
CA ARG A 76 -1.83 -14.14 5.31
C ARG A 76 -0.75 -13.18 5.77
N LEU A 77 -0.98 -12.51 6.91
CA LEU A 77 0.00 -11.60 7.50
C LEU A 77 1.29 -12.34 7.86
N LYS A 78 1.18 -13.51 8.50
CA LYS A 78 2.35 -14.36 8.78
C LYS A 78 3.11 -14.70 7.51
N ALA A 79 2.42 -15.14 6.46
CA ALA A 79 3.03 -15.47 5.17
C ALA A 79 3.70 -14.26 4.51
N ALA A 80 3.06 -13.08 4.53
CA ALA A 80 3.62 -11.86 3.98
C ALA A 80 4.88 -11.41 4.73
N VAL A 81 4.82 -11.38 6.06
CA VAL A 81 5.97 -11.02 6.91
C VAL A 81 7.11 -12.02 6.75
N THR A 82 6.80 -13.32 6.70
CA THR A 82 7.83 -14.36 6.47
C THR A 82 8.59 -14.09 5.18
N ARG A 83 7.89 -13.85 4.06
CA ARG A 83 8.52 -13.53 2.78
C ARG A 83 9.46 -12.32 2.87
N GLU A 84 9.03 -11.27 3.58
CA GLU A 84 9.84 -10.05 3.69
C GLU A 84 11.05 -10.21 4.61
N MET A 85 10.93 -10.96 5.70
CA MET A 85 12.04 -11.27 6.60
C MET A 85 13.06 -12.19 5.93
N GLU A 86 12.61 -13.23 5.23
CA GLU A 86 13.49 -14.16 4.49
C GLU A 86 14.24 -13.47 3.36
N LYS A 87 13.63 -12.55 2.61
CA LYS A 87 14.32 -11.70 1.62
C LYS A 87 15.49 -10.91 2.22
N ARG A 88 15.43 -10.66 3.51
CA ARG A 88 16.47 -9.93 4.27
C ARG A 88 17.46 -10.85 4.98
N GLY A 89 17.31 -12.15 4.79
CA GLY A 89 18.23 -13.18 5.31
C GLY A 89 17.90 -13.68 6.71
N TYR A 90 16.77 -13.27 7.31
CA TYR A 90 16.31 -13.85 8.57
C TYR A 90 15.69 -15.22 8.34
N VAL A 91 15.86 -16.13 9.29
CA VAL A 91 15.37 -17.51 9.22
C VAL A 91 14.18 -17.67 10.17
N LEU A 92 13.08 -18.24 9.67
CA LEU A 92 11.93 -18.57 10.49
C LEU A 92 12.25 -19.80 11.35
N VAL A 93 12.07 -19.69 12.66
CA VAL A 93 12.21 -20.79 13.62
C VAL A 93 11.04 -20.78 14.60
N GLU A 94 10.56 -21.95 14.99
CA GLU A 94 9.44 -22.07 15.92
C GLU A 94 9.92 -21.99 17.38
N ASP A 95 11.05 -22.60 17.66
CA ASP A 95 11.62 -22.66 19.00
C ASP A 95 12.78 -21.68 19.15
N ASP A 96 12.74 -20.90 20.20
CA ASP A 96 13.79 -19.97 20.63
C ASP A 96 14.31 -18.99 19.57
N PRO A 97 13.44 -18.25 18.86
CA PRO A 97 13.88 -17.24 17.91
C PRO A 97 14.54 -16.05 18.59
N ASP A 98 15.46 -15.37 17.88
CA ASP A 98 16.07 -14.12 18.35
C ASP A 98 15.04 -13.00 18.45
N LEU A 99 14.17 -12.93 17.43
CA LEU A 99 13.11 -11.93 17.31
C LEU A 99 11.74 -12.59 17.37
N LEU A 100 10.84 -12.05 18.20
CA LEU A 100 9.43 -12.38 18.15
C LEU A 100 8.70 -11.32 17.32
N VAL A 101 7.93 -11.79 16.36
CA VAL A 101 7.08 -10.93 15.51
C VAL A 101 5.66 -10.93 16.07
N ASN A 102 5.16 -9.74 16.36
CA ASN A 102 3.76 -9.51 16.64
C ASN A 102 3.16 -8.69 15.48
N VAL A 103 2.02 -9.13 14.96
CA VAL A 103 1.30 -8.44 13.90
C VAL A 103 -0.13 -8.24 14.33
N SER A 104 -0.63 -7.03 14.14
CA SER A 104 -2.03 -6.69 14.40
C SER A 104 -2.60 -5.82 13.28
N THR A 105 -3.91 -5.94 13.05
CA THR A 105 -4.66 -5.06 12.15
C THR A 105 -5.69 -4.26 12.94
N GLY A 106 -6.01 -3.08 12.44
CA GLY A 106 -7.05 -2.22 12.97
C GLY A 106 -7.90 -1.67 11.82
N LEU A 107 -9.17 -1.45 12.09
CA LEU A 107 -10.09 -0.75 11.19
C LEU A 107 -10.66 0.45 11.92
N GLN A 108 -10.62 1.62 11.28
CA GLN A 108 -11.22 2.84 11.80
C GLN A 108 -12.00 3.53 10.70
N ASP A 109 -13.24 3.91 11.03
CA ASP A 109 -14.03 4.76 10.14
C ASP A 109 -13.63 6.21 10.32
N ARG A 110 -13.29 6.87 9.20
CA ARG A 110 -12.97 8.28 9.12
C ARG A 110 -13.95 8.99 8.22
N SER A 111 -14.19 10.25 8.49
CA SER A 111 -14.98 11.12 7.64
C SER A 111 -14.16 12.34 7.24
N ARG A 112 -14.25 12.70 5.97
CA ARG A 112 -13.67 13.94 5.46
C ARG A 112 -14.75 14.76 4.76
N ILE A 113 -14.61 16.07 4.85
CA ILE A 113 -15.46 17.00 4.11
C ILE A 113 -14.80 17.21 2.75
N VAL A 114 -15.47 16.78 1.69
CA VAL A 114 -15.05 17.03 0.30
C VAL A 114 -15.81 18.27 -0.19
N PRO A 115 -15.10 19.37 -0.51
CA PRO A 115 -15.74 20.54 -1.10
C PRO A 115 -16.45 20.16 -2.39
N GLY A 116 -17.73 20.46 -2.48
CA GLY A 116 -18.49 20.27 -3.72
C GLY A 116 -17.95 21.20 -4.83
N PRO A 117 -18.19 20.87 -6.10
CA PRO A 117 -17.84 21.77 -7.20
C PRO A 117 -18.53 23.11 -6.98
N ALA A 118 -17.76 24.19 -7.06
CA ALA A 118 -18.33 25.53 -7.01
C ALA A 118 -19.45 25.64 -8.05
N PRO A 119 -20.64 26.14 -7.69
CA PRO A 119 -21.73 26.28 -8.65
C PRO A 119 -21.23 27.08 -9.84
N PHE A 120 -21.36 26.50 -11.03
CA PHE A 120 -21.00 27.13 -12.28
C PHE A 120 -21.82 28.44 -12.39
N ALA A 121 -21.20 29.59 -12.14
CA ALA A 121 -21.81 30.88 -12.45
C ALA A 121 -21.77 31.02 -13.95
N PRO A 122 -22.95 31.00 -14.69
CA PRO A 122 -22.95 31.25 -16.10
C PRO A 122 -22.35 32.66 -16.34
N TRP A 123 -21.48 32.74 -17.32
CA TRP A 123 -20.83 33.99 -17.73
C TRP A 123 -21.88 35.10 -17.87
N GLY A 124 -21.83 36.12 -17.03
CA GLY A 124 -22.70 37.26 -17.09
C GLY A 124 -23.45 37.66 -15.83
N VAL A 125 -23.42 36.88 -14.76
CA VAL A 125 -23.97 37.34 -13.47
C VAL A 125 -23.01 38.35 -12.85
N ARG A 126 -23.26 39.63 -13.15
CA ARG A 126 -22.55 40.76 -12.52
C ARG A 126 -22.71 40.64 -11.02
N ARG A 127 -21.57 40.48 -10.35
CA ARG A 127 -21.41 40.60 -8.90
C ARG A 127 -22.03 41.94 -8.47
N GLY A 128 -23.27 41.94 -7.95
CA GLY A 128 -23.79 43.18 -7.37
C GLY A 128 -25.29 43.34 -7.25
N ILE A 129 -26.12 42.57 -7.92
CA ILE A 129 -27.58 42.86 -7.88
C ILE A 129 -28.40 41.83 -7.12
N TYR A 130 -27.85 40.61 -6.88
CA TYR A 130 -28.49 39.58 -6.06
C TYR A 130 -27.47 39.03 -5.05
N GLY A 131 -27.17 39.86 -4.07
CA GLY A 131 -26.57 39.37 -2.84
C GLY A 131 -27.54 38.39 -2.12
N PRO A 132 -27.11 37.69 -1.06
CA PRO A 132 -27.95 36.76 -0.32
C PRO A 132 -29.10 37.55 0.33
N GLY A 133 -30.19 37.70 -0.42
CA GLY A 133 -31.46 38.20 0.10
C GLY A 133 -32.27 37.08 0.72
N PRO A 134 -33.33 37.38 1.50
CA PRO A 134 -34.13 36.37 2.19
C PRO A 134 -34.82 35.34 1.28
N TRP A 135 -34.69 35.53 -0.05
CA TRP A 135 -35.16 34.63 -1.11
C TRP A 135 -34.01 34.12 -2.01
N GLY A 136 -32.76 34.39 -1.63
CA GLY A 136 -31.59 33.85 -2.33
C GLY A 136 -31.56 32.36 -2.13
N TRP A 137 -31.55 31.57 -3.21
CA TRP A 137 -31.26 30.15 -3.13
C TRP A 137 -29.88 29.98 -2.48
N PRO A 138 -29.75 29.08 -1.48
CA PRO A 138 -28.48 28.75 -0.91
C PRO A 138 -27.70 27.95 -1.95
N GLY A 139 -27.12 28.65 -2.91
CA GLY A 139 -26.14 28.09 -3.85
C GLY A 139 -24.79 27.93 -3.16
N GLY A 140 -24.78 27.38 -1.97
CA GLY A 140 -23.59 26.98 -1.30
C GLY A 140 -23.02 25.75 -1.99
N ALA A 141 -21.73 25.71 -2.17
CA ALA A 141 -21.05 24.46 -2.47
C ALA A 141 -21.53 23.41 -1.48
N TRP A 142 -22.12 22.32 -1.99
CA TRP A 142 -22.63 21.26 -1.14
C TRP A 142 -21.42 20.44 -0.70
N ASP A 143 -20.85 20.81 0.42
CA ASP A 143 -19.82 19.99 1.03
C ASP A 143 -20.41 18.61 1.30
N ARG A 144 -19.78 17.60 0.73
CA ARG A 144 -20.18 16.21 0.94
C ARG A 144 -19.29 15.60 2.01
N VAL A 145 -19.90 15.01 3.01
CA VAL A 145 -19.16 14.20 3.96
C VAL A 145 -19.00 12.81 3.35
N GLU A 146 -17.76 12.46 3.05
CA GLU A 146 -17.39 11.12 2.63
C GLU A 146 -16.88 10.35 3.85
N THR A 147 -17.50 9.22 4.14
CA THR A 147 -17.01 8.27 5.14
C THR A 147 -16.22 7.19 4.44
N PHE A 148 -15.02 6.93 4.91
CA PHE A 148 -14.14 5.89 4.41
C PHE A 148 -13.53 5.13 5.60
N SER A 149 -13.21 3.85 5.38
CA SER A 149 -12.56 3.04 6.40
C SER A 149 -11.07 3.00 6.17
N GLU A 150 -10.29 3.33 7.19
CA GLU A 150 -8.84 3.16 7.19
C GLU A 150 -8.47 1.82 7.81
N GLY A 151 -7.69 1.03 7.08
CA GLY A 151 -7.06 -0.18 7.59
C GLY A 151 -5.64 0.13 8.06
N THR A 152 -5.30 -0.32 9.25
CA THR A 152 -3.96 -0.20 9.82
C THR A 152 -3.35 -1.58 9.95
N VAL A 153 -2.12 -1.76 9.47
CA VAL A 153 -1.28 -2.93 9.73
C VAL A 153 -0.13 -2.49 10.61
N ASN A 154 0.01 -3.12 11.77
CA ASN A 154 1.09 -2.86 12.71
C ASN A 154 1.95 -4.11 12.84
N ILE A 155 3.26 -3.97 12.66
CA ILE A 155 4.25 -5.04 12.76
C ILE A 155 5.27 -4.61 13.81
N ALA A 156 5.40 -5.40 14.87
CA ALA A 156 6.36 -5.17 15.95
C ALA A 156 7.37 -6.31 16.01
N LEU A 157 8.65 -5.97 16.13
CA LEU A 157 9.73 -6.90 16.38
C LEU A 157 10.20 -6.73 17.84
N ILE A 158 10.22 -7.83 18.56
CA ILE A 158 10.57 -7.89 19.98
C ILE A 158 11.84 -8.73 20.12
N ALA A 159 12.91 -8.16 20.65
CA ALA A 159 14.10 -8.92 21.00
C ALA A 159 13.77 -9.82 22.20
N ARG A 160 13.76 -11.14 21.97
CA ARG A 160 13.30 -12.10 22.96
C ARG A 160 14.18 -12.10 24.22
N SER A 161 15.49 -12.04 24.05
CA SER A 161 16.45 -12.01 25.17
C SER A 161 16.28 -10.80 26.09
N GLN A 162 15.90 -9.66 25.51
CA GLN A 162 15.72 -8.39 26.22
C GLN A 162 14.27 -8.15 26.64
N ARG A 163 13.32 -8.89 26.07
CA ARG A 163 11.87 -8.69 26.22
C ARG A 163 11.45 -7.26 25.89
N GLN A 164 12.12 -6.66 24.91
CA GLN A 164 11.91 -5.27 24.50
C GLN A 164 11.55 -5.20 23.03
N MET A 165 10.58 -4.34 22.70
CA MET A 165 10.30 -3.98 21.32
C MET A 165 11.50 -3.23 20.77
N VAL A 166 12.04 -3.71 19.65
CA VAL A 166 13.25 -3.16 19.03
C VAL A 166 12.95 -2.45 17.72
N TRP A 167 11.82 -2.75 17.11
CA TRP A 167 11.35 -2.10 15.92
C TRP A 167 9.84 -2.20 15.80
N GLN A 168 9.25 -1.17 15.21
CA GLN A 168 7.85 -1.13 14.87
C GLN A 168 7.67 -0.50 13.50
N GLY A 169 6.75 -1.05 12.71
CA GLY A 169 6.31 -0.47 11.45
C GLY A 169 4.79 -0.47 11.36
N ILE A 170 4.24 0.65 10.94
CA ILE A 170 2.79 0.86 10.81
C ILE A 170 2.52 1.30 9.39
N ALA A 171 1.58 0.64 8.73
CA ALA A 171 1.02 1.07 7.45
C ALA A 171 -0.45 1.40 7.62
N ILE A 172 -0.86 2.55 7.10
CA ILE A 172 -2.25 2.99 7.05
C ILE A 172 -2.66 3.06 5.59
N SER A 173 -3.78 2.43 5.24
CA SER A 173 -4.34 2.44 3.89
C SER A 173 -5.85 2.68 3.92
N GLU A 174 -6.37 3.43 2.95
CA GLU A 174 -7.80 3.51 2.73
C GLU A 174 -8.31 2.14 2.25
N THR A 175 -9.33 1.59 2.89
CA THR A 175 -9.94 0.33 2.45
C THR A 175 -10.97 0.62 1.36
N ALA A 176 -10.85 -0.10 0.23
CA ALA A 176 -11.77 0.08 -0.89
C ALA A 176 -13.09 -0.68 -0.75
N ASP A 177 -13.23 -1.55 0.24
CA ASP A 177 -14.41 -2.40 0.42
C ASP A 177 -15.45 -1.71 1.29
N ARG A 178 -16.70 -1.60 0.74
CA ARG A 178 -17.86 -1.06 1.46
C ARG A 178 -18.26 -1.89 2.71
N PHE A 179 -17.61 -3.01 2.97
CA PHE A 179 -17.79 -3.83 4.19
C PHE A 179 -16.62 -3.67 5.19
N GLY A 180 -15.74 -2.69 4.98
CA GLY A 180 -14.61 -2.44 5.88
C GLY A 180 -13.55 -3.56 5.88
N ARG A 181 -13.57 -4.46 4.89
CA ARG A 181 -12.57 -5.54 4.80
C ARG A 181 -11.38 -5.08 3.97
N VAL A 182 -10.20 -5.26 4.53
CA VAL A 182 -8.96 -5.03 3.78
C VAL A 182 -8.77 -6.14 2.76
N ALA A 183 -8.65 -5.77 1.48
CA ALA A 183 -8.40 -6.75 0.43
C ALA A 183 -7.07 -7.48 0.69
N PRO A 184 -6.97 -8.79 0.37
CA PRO A 184 -5.73 -9.56 0.57
C PRO A 184 -4.50 -8.90 -0.07
N GLU A 185 -4.66 -8.34 -1.25
CA GLU A 185 -3.61 -7.65 -2.00
C GLU A 185 -3.14 -6.38 -1.29
N GLN A 186 -4.05 -5.69 -0.61
CA GLN A 186 -3.72 -4.51 0.19
C GLN A 186 -2.93 -4.88 1.46
N LEU A 187 -3.25 -6.02 2.09
CA LEU A 187 -2.46 -6.53 3.22
C LEU A 187 -1.02 -6.82 2.79
N ASP A 188 -0.83 -7.53 1.69
CA ASP A 188 0.48 -7.83 1.14
C ASP A 188 1.25 -6.56 0.77
N ALA A 189 0.59 -5.60 0.13
CA ALA A 189 1.18 -4.31 -0.23
C ALA A 189 1.56 -3.49 1.01
N SER A 190 0.72 -3.47 2.05
CA SER A 190 1.00 -2.77 3.30
C SER A 190 2.21 -3.36 4.01
N VAL A 191 2.29 -4.70 4.12
CA VAL A 191 3.45 -5.38 4.70
C VAL A 191 4.71 -5.07 3.90
N ALA A 192 4.66 -5.17 2.57
CA ALA A 192 5.82 -4.86 1.71
C ALA A 192 6.29 -3.41 1.90
N ALA A 193 5.37 -2.44 1.92
CA ALA A 193 5.67 -1.02 2.11
C ALA A 193 6.31 -0.74 3.48
N VAL A 194 5.86 -1.41 4.55
CA VAL A 194 6.48 -1.32 5.87
C VAL A 194 7.91 -1.82 5.81
N PHE A 195 8.14 -2.98 5.18
CA PHE A 195 9.47 -3.55 5.07
C PHE A 195 10.40 -2.81 4.10
N GLU A 196 9.89 -2.03 3.16
CA GLU A 196 10.73 -1.13 2.34
C GLU A 196 11.47 -0.11 3.21
N ARG A 197 10.89 0.28 4.34
CA ARG A 197 11.53 1.18 5.33
C ARG A 197 12.33 0.44 6.41
N PHE A 198 12.43 -0.89 6.32
CA PHE A 198 13.25 -1.69 7.21
C PHE A 198 14.66 -1.86 6.62
N PRO A 199 15.67 -1.10 7.12
CA PRO A 199 16.98 -1.01 6.46
C PRO A 199 17.91 -2.18 6.77
N PHE A 200 17.51 -3.05 7.69
CA PHE A 200 18.39 -4.09 8.23
C PHE A 200 18.38 -5.37 7.39
N ARG A 201 19.49 -6.11 7.46
CA ARG A 201 19.64 -7.46 6.91
C ARG A 201 20.36 -8.33 7.91
N ALA A 202 19.92 -9.58 8.08
CA ALA A 202 20.51 -10.53 9.00
C ALA A 202 21.99 -10.80 8.68
N GLY A 203 22.81 -10.90 9.72
CA GLY A 203 24.20 -11.31 9.58
C GLY A 203 25.17 -10.31 8.91
N ARG A 204 24.81 -9.03 8.83
CA ARG A 204 25.69 -7.93 8.40
C ARG A 204 26.04 -7.04 9.59
N GLY A 205 26.72 -7.59 10.55
CA GLY A 205 27.36 -6.88 11.66
C GLY A 205 28.86 -7.13 11.63
#